data_c6c5680383bb880762a1939bfa5cf66f
#
_entry.id   c6c5680383bb880762a1939bfa5cf66f
#
_cell.length_a   1.000
_cell.length_b   1.000
_cell.length_c   1.000
_cell.angle_alpha   90.00
_cell.angle_beta   90.00
_cell.angle_gamma   90.00
#
_symmetry.space_group_name_H-M   'P 1'
#
loop_
_entity.id
_entity.type
_entity.pdbx_description
1 polymer ?
#
loop_
_entity_poly.entity_id
_entity_poly.type
_entity_poly.pdbx_seq_one_letter_code
_entity_poly.pdbx_strand_id
1 'polypeptide(L)'
;MAILVTGSAGFIGFHLSRRLLERGDQVVGLDDLNAYYDPALKAARLAILEQDAGYRHARLDLADRPGVAALFAEVKPEAVVNLAAQAGVRYSLESPATYVHSNVVGFLNILEGCRATQPRHLVFASTSSVYGANQNLPFNVHNGANHPITLYAATKLANESMAHSYAHLFGVPATGFRFFTVYGPWGRPDMALFKFTEAILAGRPIDVYGEGKMQRDFTYVGDIVEGLVAAIDRPAQVNPAWDPQNPDPATSGVAPWRVLNLGNGRRVELLRYIQVLEEKLGRKAELNLLPMQPGDVARTEADVEETRTALDYAPSTPVEVGVGRFVDWYLDYYGQR
;
A
#
# COMPACT_ATOMS: atom_id res chain seq x y z
N MET A 1 21.15 -8.70 1.37
CA MET A 1 20.61 -8.26 0.07
C MET A 1 20.44 -6.75 0.11
N ALA A 2 20.75 -6.01 -0.95
CA ALA A 2 20.52 -4.56 -0.98
C ALA A 2 19.13 -4.28 -1.58
N ILE A 3 18.21 -3.76 -0.78
CA ILE A 3 16.82 -3.51 -1.19
C ILE A 3 16.52 -2.01 -1.16
N LEU A 4 16.04 -1.48 -2.28
CA LEU A 4 15.54 -0.11 -2.33
C LEU A 4 14.05 -0.09 -1.98
N VAL A 5 13.68 0.60 -0.90
CA VAL A 5 12.28 0.78 -0.48
C VAL A 5 11.91 2.25 -0.62
N THR A 6 11.04 2.57 -1.58
CA THR A 6 10.50 3.93 -1.69
C THR A 6 9.29 4.12 -0.79
N GLY A 7 9.07 5.34 -0.27
CA GLY A 7 8.06 5.58 0.74
C GLY A 7 8.42 4.97 2.11
N SER A 8 9.71 4.86 2.41
CA SER A 8 10.23 4.20 3.61
C SER A 8 9.85 4.90 4.93
N ALA A 9 9.65 6.22 4.93
CA ALA A 9 9.09 6.97 6.05
C ALA A 9 7.55 6.96 6.08
N GLY A 10 6.89 6.36 5.08
CA GLY A 10 5.46 6.12 5.02
C GLY A 10 5.03 4.96 5.94
N PHE A 11 3.72 4.72 6.06
CA PHE A 11 3.15 3.70 6.92
C PHE A 11 3.66 2.28 6.60
N ILE A 12 3.36 1.79 5.41
CA ILE A 12 3.72 0.41 5.01
C ILE A 12 5.25 0.30 4.82
N GLY A 13 5.87 1.31 4.22
CA GLY A 13 7.32 1.33 3.96
C GLY A 13 8.15 1.27 5.23
N PHE A 14 7.72 1.92 6.31
CA PHE A 14 8.36 1.83 7.63
C PHE A 14 8.35 0.39 8.18
N HIS A 15 7.18 -0.24 8.19
CA HIS A 15 7.06 -1.62 8.69
C HIS A 15 7.84 -2.62 7.83
N LEU A 16 7.78 -2.46 6.50
CA LEU A 16 8.57 -3.30 5.60
C LEU A 16 10.06 -3.13 5.83
N SER A 17 10.54 -1.87 5.91
CA SER A 17 11.97 -1.59 6.14
C SER A 17 12.45 -2.23 7.45
N ARG A 18 11.70 -2.09 8.55
CA ARG A 18 12.02 -2.76 9.82
C ARG A 18 12.12 -4.28 9.66
N ARG A 19 11.12 -4.88 9.02
CA ARG A 19 11.06 -6.34 8.83
C ARG A 19 12.24 -6.87 7.99
N LEU A 20 12.67 -6.10 6.98
CA LEU A 20 13.83 -6.43 6.16
C LEU A 20 15.14 -6.31 6.95
N LEU A 21 15.29 -5.26 7.75
CA LEU A 21 16.43 -5.07 8.65
C LEU A 21 16.52 -6.21 9.70
N GLU A 22 15.38 -6.57 10.32
CA GLU A 22 15.28 -7.72 11.24
C GLU A 22 15.66 -9.04 10.56
N ARG A 23 15.48 -9.16 9.26
CA ARG A 23 15.93 -10.31 8.44
C ARG A 23 17.43 -10.28 8.12
N GLY A 24 18.11 -9.16 8.36
CA GLY A 24 19.53 -8.94 8.05
C GLY A 24 19.79 -8.38 6.64
N ASP A 25 18.80 -7.85 5.97
CA ASP A 25 18.97 -7.16 4.68
C ASP A 25 19.55 -5.75 4.88
N GLN A 26 20.21 -5.23 3.85
CA GLN A 26 20.57 -3.82 3.75
C GLN A 26 19.41 -3.07 3.08
N VAL A 27 18.92 -2.02 3.69
CA VAL A 27 17.78 -1.24 3.17
C VAL A 27 18.20 0.18 2.85
N VAL A 28 18.01 0.58 1.60
CA VAL A 28 18.07 1.98 1.22
C VAL A 28 16.64 2.51 1.12
N GLY A 29 16.27 3.39 2.05
CA GLY A 29 14.96 4.01 2.06
C GLY A 29 14.96 5.30 1.23
N LEU A 30 13.95 5.53 0.41
CA LEU A 30 13.72 6.77 -0.31
C LEU A 30 12.38 7.37 0.13
N ASP A 31 12.38 8.61 0.59
CA ASP A 31 11.16 9.38 0.93
C ASP A 31 11.48 10.89 0.85
N ASP A 32 10.55 11.69 0.37
CA ASP A 32 10.70 13.15 0.30
C ASP A 32 10.33 13.86 1.60
N LEU A 33 9.69 13.13 2.54
CA LEU A 33 9.15 13.64 3.80
C LEU A 33 8.14 14.78 3.59
N ASN A 34 7.33 14.71 2.50
CA ASN A 34 6.35 15.74 2.18
C ASN A 34 5.33 15.98 3.32
N ALA A 35 4.71 17.16 3.29
CA ALA A 35 3.77 17.63 4.31
C ALA A 35 2.30 17.26 4.01
N TYR A 36 2.03 16.18 3.28
CA TYR A 36 0.65 15.72 3.03
C TYR A 36 -0.11 15.43 4.34
N TYR A 37 0.60 14.89 5.33
CA TYR A 37 0.17 14.83 6.72
C TYR A 37 1.36 15.23 7.62
N ASP A 38 1.16 15.29 8.94
CA ASP A 38 2.18 15.74 9.90
C ASP A 38 3.55 15.10 9.64
N PRO A 39 4.57 15.87 9.22
CA PRO A 39 5.91 15.37 8.98
C PRO A 39 6.59 14.81 10.23
N ALA A 40 6.16 15.20 11.44
CA ALA A 40 6.74 14.70 12.69
C ALA A 40 6.57 13.18 12.81
N LEU A 41 5.44 12.64 12.33
CA LEU A 41 5.21 11.19 12.32
C LEU A 41 6.16 10.46 11.34
N LYS A 42 6.47 11.08 10.19
CA LYS A 42 7.45 10.54 9.23
C LYS A 42 8.86 10.59 9.82
N ALA A 43 9.22 11.71 10.45
CA ALA A 43 10.51 11.87 11.11
C ALA A 43 10.71 10.87 12.27
N ALA A 44 9.67 10.61 13.06
CA ALA A 44 9.71 9.61 14.14
C ALA A 44 9.93 8.18 13.61
N ARG A 45 9.26 7.79 12.51
CA ARG A 45 9.50 6.49 11.84
C ARG A 45 10.93 6.40 11.33
N LEU A 46 11.41 7.45 10.67
CA LEU A 46 12.77 7.52 10.13
C LEU A 46 13.82 7.41 11.23
N ALA A 47 13.65 8.13 12.36
CA ALA A 47 14.56 8.07 13.50
C ALA A 47 14.68 6.66 14.10
N ILE A 48 13.63 5.84 14.02
CA ILE A 48 13.68 4.43 14.42
C ILE A 48 14.50 3.59 13.42
N LEU A 49 14.27 3.79 12.10
CA LEU A 49 15.00 3.06 11.08
C LEU A 49 16.49 3.36 11.07
N GLU A 50 16.86 4.63 11.27
CA GLU A 50 18.26 5.10 11.28
C GLU A 50 19.09 4.60 12.49
N GLN A 51 18.46 3.96 13.48
CA GLN A 51 19.17 3.28 14.56
C GLN A 51 19.82 1.96 14.10
N ASP A 52 19.36 1.40 12.98
CA ASP A 52 19.93 0.18 12.43
C ASP A 52 21.03 0.51 11.41
N ALA A 53 22.22 -0.03 11.59
CA ALA A 53 23.36 0.19 10.71
C ALA A 53 23.15 -0.35 9.28
N GLY A 54 22.18 -1.23 9.08
CA GLY A 54 21.76 -1.73 7.78
C GLY A 54 20.84 -0.78 7.01
N TYR A 55 20.42 0.35 7.61
CA TYR A 55 19.53 1.32 6.99
C TYR A 55 20.26 2.58 6.54
N ARG A 56 19.92 3.05 5.34
CA ARG A 56 20.34 4.36 4.82
C ARG A 56 19.15 5.10 4.24
N HIS A 57 18.98 6.37 4.61
CA HIS A 57 17.93 7.22 4.03
C HIS A 57 18.44 8.07 2.87
N ALA A 58 17.66 8.14 1.78
CA ALA A 58 17.80 9.08 0.68
C ALA A 58 16.58 9.99 0.64
N ARG A 59 16.75 11.27 1.02
CA ARG A 59 15.68 12.28 0.94
C ARG A 59 15.57 12.79 -0.48
N LEU A 60 14.56 12.30 -1.22
CA LEU A 60 14.44 12.56 -2.64
C LEU A 60 12.96 12.45 -3.09
N ASP A 61 12.53 13.36 -3.97
CA ASP A 61 11.26 13.22 -4.69
C ASP A 61 11.42 12.20 -5.82
N LEU A 62 10.47 11.26 -5.94
CA LEU A 62 10.46 10.29 -7.04
C LEU A 62 10.43 10.93 -8.43
N ALA A 63 9.85 12.12 -8.55
CA ALA A 63 9.79 12.84 -9.82
C ALA A 63 11.10 13.56 -10.17
N ASP A 64 12.08 13.62 -9.26
CA ASP A 64 13.44 14.07 -9.57
C ASP A 64 14.21 13.00 -10.35
N ARG A 65 14.05 13.02 -11.68
CA ARG A 65 14.66 12.04 -12.58
C ARG A 65 16.18 11.92 -12.43
N PRO A 66 16.98 13.03 -12.43
CA PRO A 66 18.42 12.93 -12.23
C PRO A 66 18.82 12.32 -10.88
N GLY A 67 18.14 12.73 -9.79
CA GLY A 67 18.39 12.22 -8.45
C GLY A 67 18.08 10.73 -8.32
N VAL A 68 16.94 10.27 -8.84
CA VAL A 68 16.57 8.84 -8.84
C VAL A 68 17.55 8.03 -9.68
N ALA A 69 17.95 8.51 -10.87
CA ALA A 69 18.92 7.81 -11.70
C ALA A 69 20.30 7.68 -11.01
N ALA A 70 20.77 8.74 -10.34
CA ALA A 70 22.00 8.71 -9.57
C ALA A 70 21.93 7.72 -8.39
N LEU A 71 20.81 7.69 -7.67
CA LEU A 71 20.60 6.75 -6.56
C LEU A 71 20.64 5.29 -7.04
N PHE A 72 19.98 4.97 -8.14
CA PHE A 72 20.02 3.62 -8.71
C PHE A 72 21.43 3.22 -9.17
N ALA A 73 22.17 4.12 -9.80
CA ALA A 73 23.55 3.89 -10.25
C ALA A 73 24.51 3.63 -9.07
N GLU A 74 24.31 4.33 -7.95
CA GLU A 74 25.07 4.18 -6.71
C GLU A 74 24.73 2.86 -6.00
N VAL A 75 23.41 2.63 -5.75
CA VAL A 75 22.92 1.52 -4.90
C VAL A 75 22.98 0.19 -5.63
N LYS A 76 22.65 0.17 -6.93
CA LYS A 76 22.46 -1.06 -7.73
C LYS A 76 21.62 -2.10 -7.00
N PRO A 77 20.36 -1.77 -6.65
CA PRO A 77 19.55 -2.60 -5.78
C PRO A 77 19.30 -3.99 -6.38
N GLU A 78 19.39 -5.02 -5.56
CA GLU A 78 19.02 -6.39 -5.95
C GLU A 78 17.51 -6.57 -6.07
N ALA A 79 16.74 -5.84 -5.28
CA ALA A 79 15.28 -5.74 -5.39
C ALA A 79 14.81 -4.32 -5.12
N VAL A 80 13.68 -3.95 -5.73
CA VAL A 80 13.05 -2.64 -5.54
C VAL A 80 11.62 -2.83 -5.05
N VAL A 81 11.24 -2.14 -3.98
CA VAL A 81 9.86 -2.09 -3.50
C VAL A 81 9.36 -0.65 -3.55
N ASN A 82 8.51 -0.37 -4.54
CA ASN A 82 7.97 0.97 -4.75
C ASN A 82 6.63 1.14 -4.03
N LEU A 83 6.69 1.74 -2.82
CA LEU A 83 5.51 2.09 -2.02
C LEU A 83 5.24 3.59 -1.98
N ALA A 84 6.21 4.43 -2.39
CA ALA A 84 6.01 5.87 -2.47
C ALA A 84 4.94 6.20 -3.51
N ALA A 85 3.96 6.97 -3.09
CA ALA A 85 2.89 7.47 -3.93
C ALA A 85 2.14 8.58 -3.22
N GLN A 86 1.50 9.48 -3.98
CA GLN A 86 0.39 10.23 -3.42
C GLN A 86 -0.81 9.28 -3.31
N ALA A 87 -1.22 9.02 -2.07
CA ALA A 87 -2.32 8.13 -1.74
C ALA A 87 -3.55 8.92 -1.25
N GLY A 88 -4.70 8.25 -1.19
CA GLY A 88 -5.96 8.85 -0.77
C GLY A 88 -6.87 9.15 -1.95
N VAL A 89 -8.06 8.54 -1.94
CA VAL A 89 -9.04 8.69 -3.03
C VAL A 89 -9.54 10.13 -3.13
N ARG A 90 -9.89 10.75 -1.99
CA ARG A 90 -10.56 12.06 -1.93
C ARG A 90 -9.63 13.20 -2.33
N TYR A 91 -8.41 13.20 -1.85
CA TYR A 91 -7.44 14.23 -2.17
C TYR A 91 -7.10 14.28 -3.67
N SER A 92 -7.33 13.19 -4.41
CA SER A 92 -7.17 13.20 -5.88
C SER A 92 -8.16 14.10 -6.61
N LEU A 93 -9.28 14.46 -5.97
CA LEU A 93 -10.26 15.42 -6.49
C LEU A 93 -9.79 16.87 -6.27
N GLU A 94 -9.02 17.11 -5.21
CA GLU A 94 -8.56 18.44 -4.79
C GLU A 94 -7.23 18.80 -5.46
N SER A 95 -6.29 17.84 -5.56
CA SER A 95 -4.95 18.05 -6.08
C SER A 95 -4.55 17.00 -7.12
N PRO A 96 -5.20 16.97 -8.30
CA PRO A 96 -4.98 15.93 -9.31
C PRO A 96 -3.55 15.92 -9.86
N ALA A 97 -2.92 17.09 -10.02
CA ALA A 97 -1.56 17.20 -10.54
C ALA A 97 -0.53 16.47 -9.67
N THR A 98 -0.69 16.48 -8.34
CA THR A 98 0.19 15.78 -7.39
C THR A 98 0.17 14.27 -7.63
N TYR A 99 -1.00 13.70 -8.00
CA TYR A 99 -1.12 12.27 -8.31
C TYR A 99 -0.40 11.89 -9.61
N VAL A 100 -0.51 12.72 -10.65
CA VAL A 100 0.23 12.50 -11.89
C VAL A 100 1.73 12.62 -11.64
N HIS A 101 2.16 13.66 -10.92
CA HIS A 101 3.56 13.90 -10.58
C HIS A 101 4.17 12.72 -9.81
N SER A 102 3.61 12.34 -8.68
CA SER A 102 4.19 11.29 -7.84
C SER A 102 3.96 9.89 -8.40
N ASN A 103 2.71 9.58 -8.85
CA ASN A 103 2.34 8.21 -9.17
C ASN A 103 2.68 7.82 -10.62
N VAL A 104 2.71 8.76 -11.57
CA VAL A 104 3.01 8.45 -12.97
C VAL A 104 4.44 8.83 -13.30
N VAL A 105 4.82 10.11 -13.12
CA VAL A 105 6.18 10.57 -13.42
C VAL A 105 7.20 9.93 -12.48
N GLY A 106 6.92 9.92 -11.18
CA GLY A 106 7.77 9.26 -10.19
C GLY A 106 7.94 7.77 -10.46
N PHE A 107 6.86 7.06 -10.79
CA PHE A 107 6.94 5.63 -11.09
C PHE A 107 7.72 5.34 -12.39
N LEU A 108 7.61 6.22 -13.40
CA LEU A 108 8.43 6.10 -14.61
C LEU A 108 9.93 6.16 -14.27
N ASN A 109 10.35 7.04 -13.36
CA ASN A 109 11.75 7.13 -12.95
C ASN A 109 12.23 5.86 -12.23
N ILE A 110 11.38 5.21 -11.44
CA ILE A 110 11.67 3.90 -10.83
C ILE A 110 11.84 2.82 -11.91
N LEU A 111 10.95 2.79 -12.90
CA LEU A 111 11.05 1.84 -14.02
C LEU A 111 12.34 2.05 -14.83
N GLU A 112 12.72 3.29 -15.13
CA GLU A 112 13.99 3.61 -15.81
C GLU A 112 15.21 3.22 -14.96
N GLY A 113 15.15 3.42 -13.63
CA GLY A 113 16.17 2.92 -12.71
C GLY A 113 16.30 1.40 -12.74
N CYS A 114 15.16 0.69 -12.71
CA CYS A 114 15.13 -0.77 -12.84
C CYS A 114 15.66 -1.23 -14.21
N ARG A 115 15.30 -0.56 -15.30
CA ARG A 115 15.85 -0.83 -16.63
C ARG A 115 17.37 -0.70 -16.67
N ALA A 116 17.91 0.34 -16.01
CA ALA A 116 19.35 0.61 -16.02
C ALA A 116 20.16 -0.37 -15.15
N THR A 117 19.58 -0.85 -14.02
CA THR A 117 20.30 -1.66 -13.02
C THR A 117 19.91 -3.13 -13.00
N GLN A 118 18.80 -3.49 -13.67
CA GLN A 118 18.30 -4.86 -13.80
C GLN A 118 18.16 -5.59 -12.44
N PRO A 119 17.37 -5.06 -11.49
CA PRO A 119 17.11 -5.77 -10.25
C PRO A 119 16.38 -7.09 -10.55
N ARG A 120 16.57 -8.09 -9.69
CA ARG A 120 15.89 -9.37 -9.83
C ARG A 120 14.37 -9.28 -9.71
N HIS A 121 13.83 -8.22 -9.07
CA HIS A 121 12.40 -8.02 -8.91
C HIS A 121 12.06 -6.56 -8.60
N LEU A 122 11.01 -6.07 -9.23
CA LEU A 122 10.27 -4.86 -8.86
C LEU A 122 8.94 -5.28 -8.22
N VAL A 123 8.74 -4.96 -6.95
CA VAL A 123 7.44 -5.04 -6.28
C VAL A 123 6.86 -3.64 -6.17
N PHE A 124 5.60 -3.43 -6.51
CA PHE A 124 5.02 -2.10 -6.47
C PHE A 124 3.59 -2.07 -5.93
N ALA A 125 3.26 -0.97 -5.26
CA ALA A 125 1.93 -0.73 -4.73
C ALA A 125 0.96 -0.35 -5.86
N SER A 126 -0.07 -1.17 -6.09
CA SER A 126 -1.33 -0.81 -6.70
C SER A 126 -2.39 -0.62 -5.60
N THR A 127 -3.67 -0.77 -5.88
CA THR A 127 -4.77 -0.53 -4.94
C THR A 127 -6.02 -1.28 -5.35
N SER A 128 -6.85 -1.70 -4.41
CA SER A 128 -8.20 -2.22 -4.69
C SER A 128 -9.12 -1.19 -5.36
N SER A 129 -8.77 0.10 -5.31
CA SER A 129 -9.52 1.16 -6.01
C SER A 129 -9.51 1.00 -7.54
N VAL A 130 -8.56 0.24 -8.12
CA VAL A 130 -8.53 -0.02 -9.58
C VAL A 130 -9.73 -0.84 -10.05
N TYR A 131 -10.34 -1.63 -9.17
CA TYR A 131 -11.59 -2.35 -9.50
C TYR A 131 -12.75 -1.40 -9.84
N GLY A 132 -12.69 -0.16 -9.34
CA GLY A 132 -13.56 0.94 -9.77
C GLY A 132 -15.04 0.62 -9.67
N ALA A 133 -15.73 0.65 -10.81
CA ALA A 133 -17.16 0.38 -10.92
C ALA A 133 -17.55 -1.11 -10.83
N ASN A 134 -16.59 -2.04 -10.66
CA ASN A 134 -16.87 -3.46 -10.50
C ASN A 134 -17.61 -3.71 -9.17
N GLN A 135 -18.68 -4.51 -9.22
CA GLN A 135 -19.51 -4.87 -8.07
C GLN A 135 -19.43 -6.37 -7.69
N ASN A 136 -18.69 -7.16 -8.50
CA ASN A 136 -18.52 -8.58 -8.23
C ASN A 136 -17.54 -8.79 -7.05
N LEU A 137 -18.03 -9.39 -5.99
CA LEU A 137 -17.26 -9.67 -4.78
C LEU A 137 -17.18 -11.19 -4.52
N PRO A 138 -16.05 -11.67 -3.98
CA PRO A 138 -14.82 -10.94 -3.70
C PRO A 138 -14.14 -10.43 -4.97
N PHE A 139 -13.38 -9.33 -4.88
CA PHE A 139 -12.62 -8.82 -6.02
C PHE A 139 -11.52 -9.81 -6.39
N ASN A 140 -11.59 -10.33 -7.60
CA ASN A 140 -10.64 -11.29 -8.14
C ASN A 140 -9.71 -10.62 -9.15
N VAL A 141 -8.41 -10.94 -9.13
CA VAL A 141 -7.40 -10.34 -10.01
C VAL A 141 -7.60 -10.69 -11.48
N HIS A 142 -8.25 -11.83 -11.77
CA HIS A 142 -8.60 -12.25 -13.12
C HIS A 142 -9.80 -11.50 -13.72
N ASN A 143 -10.48 -10.68 -12.92
CA ASN A 143 -11.50 -9.76 -13.43
C ASN A 143 -10.86 -8.46 -13.90
N GLY A 144 -11.25 -7.99 -15.07
CA GLY A 144 -10.72 -6.72 -15.61
C GLY A 144 -11.00 -5.53 -14.69
N ALA A 145 -10.02 -4.64 -14.57
CA ALA A 145 -10.06 -3.39 -13.81
C ALA A 145 -10.12 -2.18 -14.76
N ASN A 146 -11.15 -2.12 -15.63
CA ASN A 146 -11.17 -1.22 -16.78
C ASN A 146 -11.91 0.11 -16.55
N HIS A 147 -12.59 0.28 -15.40
CA HIS A 147 -13.43 1.44 -15.12
C HIS A 147 -13.09 2.08 -13.76
N PRO A 148 -11.87 2.64 -13.60
CA PRO A 148 -11.52 3.35 -12.38
C PRO A 148 -12.44 4.56 -12.20
N ILE A 149 -12.94 4.77 -10.98
CA ILE A 149 -13.89 5.86 -10.67
C ILE A 149 -13.24 7.09 -10.03
N THR A 150 -11.91 7.06 -9.86
CA THR A 150 -11.12 8.18 -9.33
C THR A 150 -9.81 8.32 -10.07
N LEU A 151 -9.24 9.54 -10.08
CA LEU A 151 -7.91 9.76 -10.68
C LEU A 151 -6.81 8.97 -9.95
N TYR A 152 -6.90 8.83 -8.63
CA TYR A 152 -6.00 7.97 -7.88
C TYR A 152 -5.98 6.54 -8.43
N ALA A 153 -7.16 5.93 -8.60
CA ALA A 153 -7.27 4.59 -9.17
C ALA A 153 -6.71 4.52 -10.60
N ALA A 154 -7.00 5.54 -11.43
CA ALA A 154 -6.49 5.62 -12.80
C ALA A 154 -4.96 5.70 -12.84
N THR A 155 -4.31 6.49 -11.96
CA THR A 155 -2.84 6.55 -11.90
C THR A 155 -2.23 5.22 -11.45
N LYS A 156 -2.87 4.48 -10.55
CA LYS A 156 -2.39 3.16 -10.10
C LYS A 156 -2.59 2.08 -11.16
N LEU A 157 -3.70 2.12 -11.90
CA LEU A 157 -3.90 1.25 -13.06
C LEU A 157 -2.87 1.55 -14.16
N ALA A 158 -2.52 2.82 -14.38
CA ALA A 158 -1.43 3.18 -15.26
C ALA A 158 -0.10 2.57 -14.81
N ASN A 159 0.19 2.50 -13.50
CA ASN A 159 1.40 1.82 -12.99
C ASN A 159 1.41 0.32 -13.35
N GLU A 160 0.28 -0.39 -13.23
CA GLU A 160 0.19 -1.79 -13.65
C GLU A 160 0.55 -1.96 -15.13
N SER A 161 -0.02 -1.10 -16.02
CA SER A 161 0.24 -1.14 -17.46
C SER A 161 1.68 -0.75 -17.82
N MET A 162 2.24 0.28 -17.17
CA MET A 162 3.63 0.71 -17.37
C MET A 162 4.61 -0.40 -16.95
N ALA A 163 4.38 -1.03 -15.79
CA ALA A 163 5.21 -2.12 -15.30
C ALA A 163 5.18 -3.32 -16.26
N HIS A 164 4.02 -3.69 -16.82
CA HIS A 164 3.90 -4.75 -17.82
C HIS A 164 4.74 -4.41 -19.07
N SER A 165 4.65 -3.18 -19.58
CA SER A 165 5.43 -2.75 -20.76
C SER A 165 6.94 -2.88 -20.53
N TYR A 166 7.43 -2.47 -19.34
CA TYR A 166 8.85 -2.58 -18.98
C TYR A 166 9.30 -4.02 -18.74
N ALA A 167 8.43 -4.84 -18.13
CA ALA A 167 8.68 -6.27 -18.00
C ALA A 167 8.81 -6.95 -19.37
N HIS A 168 7.95 -6.59 -20.34
CA HIS A 168 8.00 -7.12 -21.70
C HIS A 168 9.23 -6.65 -22.48
N LEU A 169 9.47 -5.33 -22.52
CA LEU A 169 10.50 -4.74 -23.39
C LEU A 169 11.92 -4.92 -22.82
N PHE A 170 12.06 -4.89 -21.50
CA PHE A 170 13.37 -4.83 -20.84
C PHE A 170 13.62 -5.99 -19.87
N GLY A 171 12.69 -6.94 -19.77
CA GLY A 171 12.87 -8.14 -18.94
C GLY A 171 12.86 -7.86 -17.42
N VAL A 172 12.36 -6.70 -16.95
CA VAL A 172 12.28 -6.38 -15.52
C VAL A 172 11.15 -7.16 -14.86
N PRO A 173 11.41 -8.18 -14.02
CA PRO A 173 10.35 -8.92 -13.36
C PRO A 173 9.56 -8.00 -12.42
N ALA A 174 8.21 -8.01 -12.51
CA ALA A 174 7.39 -7.07 -11.76
C ALA A 174 6.15 -7.74 -11.14
N THR A 175 5.91 -7.46 -9.84
CA THR A 175 4.67 -7.84 -9.14
C THR A 175 3.98 -6.59 -8.60
N GLY A 176 2.77 -6.32 -9.08
CA GLY A 176 1.90 -5.29 -8.54
C GLY A 176 0.97 -5.85 -7.45
N PHE A 177 0.84 -5.14 -6.33
CA PHE A 177 -0.12 -5.50 -5.30
C PHE A 177 -1.30 -4.53 -5.25
N ARG A 178 -2.50 -5.03 -5.44
CA ARG A 178 -3.75 -4.32 -5.17
C ARG A 178 -4.03 -4.39 -3.67
N PHE A 179 -3.54 -3.40 -2.92
CA PHE A 179 -3.78 -3.30 -1.48
C PHE A 179 -5.23 -2.99 -1.19
N PHE A 180 -5.77 -3.65 -0.15
CA PHE A 180 -7.04 -3.32 0.47
C PHE A 180 -6.83 -2.31 1.61
N THR A 181 -7.75 -2.23 2.58
CA THR A 181 -7.67 -1.21 3.63
C THR A 181 -6.67 -1.61 4.71
N VAL A 182 -5.43 -1.13 4.57
CA VAL A 182 -4.36 -1.43 5.51
C VAL A 182 -4.48 -0.58 6.78
N TYR A 183 -4.35 -1.20 7.95
CA TYR A 183 -4.40 -0.54 9.24
C TYR A 183 -3.38 -1.13 10.22
N GLY A 184 -3.07 -0.41 11.31
CA GLY A 184 -2.14 -0.85 12.36
C GLY A 184 -1.34 0.29 12.98
N PRO A 185 -0.42 -0.03 13.93
CA PRO A 185 0.47 0.94 14.54
C PRO A 185 1.22 1.79 13.52
N TRP A 186 1.54 3.01 13.86
CA TRP A 186 2.18 3.94 12.93
C TRP A 186 1.35 4.21 11.66
N GLY A 187 0.02 4.03 11.73
CA GLY A 187 -0.90 4.25 10.62
C GLY A 187 -0.92 5.70 10.13
N ARG A 188 -1.58 5.93 9.00
CA ARG A 188 -1.69 7.27 8.41
C ARG A 188 -2.76 8.09 9.13
N PRO A 189 -2.47 9.37 9.47
CA PRO A 189 -3.45 10.23 10.17
C PRO A 189 -4.72 10.56 9.38
N ASP A 190 -4.65 10.48 8.04
CA ASP A 190 -5.79 10.71 7.15
C ASP A 190 -6.78 9.53 7.06
N MET A 191 -6.44 8.37 7.67
CA MET A 191 -7.28 7.17 7.68
C MET A 191 -8.27 7.14 8.85
N ALA A 192 -9.39 6.42 8.65
CA ALA A 192 -10.51 6.37 9.60
C ALA A 192 -10.09 5.98 11.02
N LEU A 193 -9.28 4.92 11.18
CA LEU A 193 -8.87 4.47 12.51
C LEU A 193 -8.18 5.57 13.31
N PHE A 194 -7.27 6.30 12.69
CA PHE A 194 -6.53 7.37 13.33
C PHE A 194 -7.47 8.54 13.69
N LYS A 195 -8.27 9.02 12.72
CA LYS A 195 -9.22 10.12 12.91
C LYS A 195 -10.27 9.81 13.99
N PHE A 196 -10.77 8.57 13.99
CA PHE A 196 -11.75 8.15 14.98
C PHE A 196 -11.13 8.10 16.38
N THR A 197 -9.93 7.55 16.51
CA THR A 197 -9.21 7.51 17.80
C THR A 197 -8.99 8.91 18.37
N GLU A 198 -8.47 9.83 17.55
CA GLU A 198 -8.26 11.22 17.94
C GLU A 198 -9.56 11.91 18.40
N ALA A 199 -10.64 11.76 17.62
CA ALA A 199 -11.92 12.38 17.93
C ALA A 199 -12.55 11.80 19.20
N ILE A 200 -12.55 10.46 19.37
CA ILE A 200 -13.10 9.79 20.57
C ILE A 200 -12.35 10.23 21.83
N LEU A 201 -11.01 10.26 21.78
CA LEU A 201 -10.20 10.71 22.92
C LEU A 201 -10.45 12.18 23.26
N ALA A 202 -10.68 13.03 22.26
CA ALA A 202 -11.02 14.43 22.43
C ALA A 202 -12.51 14.70 22.79
N GLY A 203 -13.35 13.66 22.90
CA GLY A 203 -14.79 13.81 23.15
C GLY A 203 -15.54 14.48 22.00
N ARG A 204 -15.05 14.35 20.77
CA ARG A 204 -15.68 14.92 19.57
C ARG A 204 -16.43 13.82 18.79
N PRO A 205 -17.57 14.15 18.12
CA PRO A 205 -18.24 13.23 17.23
C PRO A 205 -17.33 12.73 16.11
N ILE A 206 -17.58 11.51 15.65
CA ILE A 206 -16.90 10.92 14.47
C ILE A 206 -17.84 10.89 13.27
N ASP A 207 -17.35 11.31 12.11
CA ASP A 207 -18.09 11.26 10.85
C ASP A 207 -18.07 9.85 10.26
N VAL A 208 -19.23 9.21 10.20
CA VAL A 208 -19.42 7.83 9.74
C VAL A 208 -20.21 7.85 8.42
N TYR A 209 -19.47 7.75 7.31
CA TYR A 209 -20.04 7.81 5.96
C TYR A 209 -20.78 6.52 5.58
N GLY A 210 -21.68 6.65 4.58
CA GLY A 210 -22.52 5.56 4.12
C GLY A 210 -23.49 5.07 5.21
N GLU A 211 -23.89 5.97 6.12
CA GLU A 211 -24.78 5.65 7.26
C GLU A 211 -24.24 4.48 8.12
N GLY A 212 -22.94 4.27 8.15
CA GLY A 212 -22.30 3.14 8.85
C GLY A 212 -22.44 1.76 8.18
N LYS A 213 -23.12 1.67 7.02
CA LYS A 213 -23.39 0.40 6.31
C LYS A 213 -22.24 -0.10 5.45
N MET A 214 -21.13 0.64 5.41
CA MET A 214 -19.96 0.23 4.63
C MET A 214 -19.29 -1.01 5.20
N GLN A 215 -18.77 -1.85 4.31
CA GLN A 215 -17.96 -3.01 4.66
C GLN A 215 -16.59 -2.91 3.97
N ARG A 216 -15.53 -3.21 4.72
CA ARG A 216 -14.16 -3.16 4.20
C ARG A 216 -13.41 -4.44 4.54
N ASP A 217 -12.54 -4.81 3.63
CA ASP A 217 -11.47 -5.74 3.92
C ASP A 217 -10.38 -4.96 4.67
N PHE A 218 -10.42 -5.02 6.01
CA PHE A 218 -9.38 -4.43 6.86
C PHE A 218 -8.25 -5.42 7.04
N THR A 219 -7.07 -5.05 6.58
CA THR A 219 -5.88 -5.92 6.61
C THR A 219 -4.82 -5.33 7.52
N TYR A 220 -4.37 -6.12 8.48
CA TYR A 220 -3.32 -5.68 9.41
C TYR A 220 -1.99 -5.49 8.70
N VAL A 221 -1.26 -4.42 9.04
CA VAL A 221 0.00 -4.06 8.36
C VAL A 221 1.07 -5.14 8.45
N GLY A 222 1.11 -5.91 9.53
CA GLY A 222 2.03 -7.04 9.66
C GLY A 222 1.76 -8.11 8.61
N ASP A 223 0.50 -8.47 8.38
CA ASP A 223 0.14 -9.46 7.34
C ASP A 223 0.52 -8.94 5.93
N ILE A 224 0.33 -7.64 5.68
CA ILE A 224 0.76 -6.97 4.43
C ILE A 224 2.28 -7.10 4.22
N VAL A 225 3.05 -6.83 5.27
CA VAL A 225 4.52 -6.88 5.21
C VAL A 225 5.02 -8.29 4.89
N GLU A 226 4.44 -9.34 5.50
CA GLU A 226 4.83 -10.71 5.17
C GLU A 226 4.54 -11.06 3.71
N GLY A 227 3.42 -10.58 3.14
CA GLY A 227 3.13 -10.73 1.70
C GLY A 227 4.16 -10.02 0.81
N LEU A 228 4.59 -8.80 1.19
CA LEU A 228 5.64 -8.07 0.47
C LEU A 228 7.00 -8.78 0.55
N VAL A 229 7.39 -9.27 1.73
CA VAL A 229 8.63 -10.03 1.92
C VAL A 229 8.62 -11.31 1.07
N ALA A 230 7.53 -12.05 1.08
CA ALA A 230 7.39 -13.26 0.26
C ALA A 230 7.50 -12.95 -1.24
N ALA A 231 6.96 -11.82 -1.70
CA ALA A 231 7.08 -11.40 -3.09
C ALA A 231 8.50 -11.01 -3.48
N ILE A 232 9.24 -10.32 -2.62
CA ILE A 232 10.65 -9.98 -2.85
C ILE A 232 11.45 -11.25 -3.16
N ASP A 233 11.17 -12.34 -2.47
CA ASP A 233 11.89 -13.60 -2.59
C ASP A 233 11.41 -14.48 -3.77
N ARG A 234 10.21 -14.21 -4.32
CA ARG A 234 9.57 -14.97 -5.40
C ARG A 234 9.23 -14.07 -6.61
N PRO A 235 10.23 -13.71 -7.43
CA PRO A 235 10.02 -12.86 -8.61
C PRO A 235 8.96 -13.40 -9.55
N ALA A 236 8.23 -12.48 -10.19
CA ALA A 236 7.28 -12.81 -11.22
C ALA A 236 7.97 -13.57 -12.38
N GLN A 237 7.25 -14.54 -12.94
CA GLN A 237 7.69 -15.35 -14.07
C GLN A 237 6.70 -15.17 -15.23
N VAL A 238 7.16 -15.48 -16.43
CA VAL A 238 6.27 -15.60 -17.59
C VAL A 238 5.31 -16.76 -17.34
N ASN A 239 4.01 -16.56 -17.58
CA ASN A 239 3.02 -17.63 -17.48
C ASN A 239 2.93 -18.41 -18.79
N PRO A 240 3.45 -19.65 -18.87
CA PRO A 240 3.44 -20.43 -20.13
C PRO A 240 2.04 -20.91 -20.53
N ALA A 241 1.07 -20.87 -19.63
CA ALA A 241 -0.32 -21.27 -19.89
C ALA A 241 -1.22 -20.10 -20.32
N TRP A 242 -0.64 -18.89 -20.42
CA TRP A 242 -1.41 -17.69 -20.81
C TRP A 242 -1.82 -17.77 -22.30
N ASP A 243 -3.12 -17.52 -22.56
CA ASP A 243 -3.69 -17.56 -23.91
C ASP A 243 -3.84 -16.13 -24.47
N PRO A 244 -3.15 -15.78 -25.59
CA PRO A 244 -3.30 -14.45 -26.20
C PRO A 244 -4.68 -14.21 -26.84
N GLN A 245 -5.48 -15.26 -27.08
CA GLN A 245 -6.86 -15.12 -27.58
C GLN A 245 -7.87 -14.86 -26.47
N ASN A 246 -7.52 -15.25 -25.23
CA ASN A 246 -8.30 -14.98 -24.02
C ASN A 246 -7.37 -14.52 -22.89
N PRO A 247 -6.80 -13.30 -22.97
CA PRO A 247 -5.74 -12.86 -22.11
C PRO A 247 -6.19 -12.69 -20.65
N ASP A 248 -5.52 -13.40 -19.74
CA ASP A 248 -5.69 -13.20 -18.31
C ASP A 248 -5.11 -11.84 -17.90
N PRO A 249 -5.88 -10.93 -17.26
CA PRO A 249 -5.41 -9.62 -16.88
C PRO A 249 -4.48 -9.61 -15.66
N ALA A 250 -4.31 -10.73 -14.97
CA ALA A 250 -3.48 -10.84 -13.76
C ALA A 250 -2.05 -11.30 -14.02
N THR A 251 -1.80 -11.95 -15.17
CA THR A 251 -0.51 -12.53 -15.54
C THR A 251 -0.18 -12.24 -17.00
N SER A 252 0.99 -12.66 -17.48
CA SER A 252 1.38 -12.48 -18.87
C SER A 252 2.19 -13.67 -19.39
N GLY A 253 1.90 -14.09 -20.63
CA GLY A 253 2.68 -15.06 -21.37
C GLY A 253 3.87 -14.46 -22.13
N VAL A 254 3.97 -13.13 -22.14
CA VAL A 254 5.00 -12.39 -22.90
C VAL A 254 5.89 -11.51 -22.03
N ALA A 255 5.66 -11.51 -20.72
CA ALA A 255 6.41 -10.70 -19.75
C ALA A 255 6.47 -11.37 -18.38
N PRO A 256 7.56 -11.29 -17.61
CA PRO A 256 7.64 -11.72 -16.22
C PRO A 256 6.90 -10.72 -15.32
N TRP A 257 5.57 -10.70 -15.41
CA TRP A 257 4.71 -9.73 -14.77
C TRP A 257 3.45 -10.38 -14.19
N ARG A 258 3.03 -9.91 -13.02
CA ARG A 258 1.76 -10.29 -12.42
C ARG A 258 1.20 -9.19 -11.52
N VAL A 259 -0.13 -9.24 -11.29
CA VAL A 259 -0.81 -8.49 -10.22
C VAL A 259 -1.48 -9.46 -9.27
N LEU A 260 -1.45 -9.14 -7.97
CA LEU A 260 -2.01 -9.94 -6.89
C LEU A 260 -2.82 -9.05 -5.94
N ASN A 261 -3.85 -9.60 -5.31
CA ASN A 261 -4.54 -8.92 -4.22
C ASN A 261 -3.77 -9.11 -2.91
N LEU A 262 -3.64 -8.04 -2.13
CA LEU A 262 -3.07 -8.10 -0.80
C LEU A 262 -4.09 -7.55 0.20
N GLY A 263 -4.89 -8.44 0.76
CA GLY A 263 -6.01 -8.20 1.65
C GLY A 263 -6.12 -9.30 2.72
N ASN A 264 -7.13 -9.21 3.58
CA ASN A 264 -7.44 -10.25 4.58
C ASN A 264 -8.34 -11.34 4.00
N GLY A 265 -9.11 -11.04 2.95
CA GLY A 265 -10.13 -11.94 2.40
C GLY A 265 -11.39 -12.05 3.26
N ARG A 266 -11.61 -11.07 4.15
CA ARG A 266 -12.80 -11.03 5.02
C ARG A 266 -13.30 -9.60 5.17
N ARG A 267 -14.58 -9.41 4.94
CA ARG A 267 -15.24 -8.12 5.16
C ARG A 267 -15.56 -7.92 6.64
N VAL A 268 -15.33 -6.71 7.12
CA VAL A 268 -15.77 -6.24 8.43
C VAL A 268 -16.67 -5.02 8.24
N GLU A 269 -17.78 -4.99 8.95
CA GLU A 269 -18.68 -3.83 8.99
C GLU A 269 -18.01 -2.66 9.69
N LEU A 270 -18.18 -1.45 9.14
CA LEU A 270 -17.58 -0.24 9.70
C LEU A 270 -18.03 0.00 11.16
N LEU A 271 -19.30 -0.27 11.47
CA LEU A 271 -19.80 -0.14 12.84
C LEU A 271 -19.15 -1.17 13.81
N ARG A 272 -18.89 -2.40 13.34
CA ARG A 272 -18.14 -3.37 14.16
C ARG A 272 -16.71 -2.91 14.40
N TYR A 273 -16.07 -2.33 13.38
CA TYR A 273 -14.72 -1.77 13.51
C TYR A 273 -14.66 -0.63 14.53
N ILE A 274 -15.67 0.28 14.51
CA ILE A 274 -15.82 1.34 15.50
C ILE A 274 -16.06 0.76 16.89
N GLN A 275 -16.92 -0.24 17.02
CA GLN A 275 -17.20 -0.91 18.31
C GLN A 275 -15.91 -1.49 18.92
N VAL A 276 -15.09 -2.18 18.12
CA VAL A 276 -13.81 -2.71 18.59
C VAL A 276 -12.89 -1.58 19.08
N LEU A 277 -12.87 -0.44 18.37
CA LEU A 277 -12.10 0.72 18.79
C LEU A 277 -12.60 1.30 20.12
N GLU A 278 -13.92 1.43 20.31
CA GLU A 278 -14.54 1.86 21.56
C GLU A 278 -14.17 0.93 22.72
N GLU A 279 -14.26 -0.38 22.51
CA GLU A 279 -13.90 -1.42 23.51
C GLU A 279 -12.42 -1.26 23.94
N LYS A 280 -11.50 -0.98 22.99
CA LYS A 280 -10.09 -0.81 23.29
C LYS A 280 -9.75 0.52 23.95
N LEU A 281 -10.47 1.58 23.62
CA LEU A 281 -10.29 2.91 24.22
C LEU A 281 -11.03 3.04 25.58
N GLY A 282 -11.97 2.15 25.89
CA GLY A 282 -12.84 2.27 27.06
C GLY A 282 -13.79 3.48 27.00
N ARG A 283 -14.06 3.99 25.79
CA ARG A 283 -14.88 5.18 25.55
C ARG A 283 -15.85 4.95 24.40
N LYS A 284 -17.06 5.50 24.50
CA LYS A 284 -18.07 5.48 23.45
C LYS A 284 -17.87 6.61 22.48
N ALA A 285 -18.06 6.35 21.20
CA ALA A 285 -18.07 7.34 20.13
C ALA A 285 -19.48 7.97 20.01
N GLU A 286 -19.53 9.26 19.82
CA GLU A 286 -20.71 9.93 19.28
C GLU A 286 -20.67 9.87 17.75
N LEU A 287 -21.68 9.24 17.12
CA LEU A 287 -21.69 8.96 15.69
C LEU A 287 -22.46 10.06 14.94
N ASN A 288 -21.79 10.75 14.01
CA ASN A 288 -22.42 11.60 13.02
C ASN A 288 -22.58 10.80 11.72
N LEU A 289 -23.79 10.26 11.47
CA LEU A 289 -24.06 9.42 10.30
C LEU A 289 -24.24 10.30 9.07
N LEU A 290 -23.44 10.08 8.03
CA LEU A 290 -23.41 10.87 6.81
C LEU A 290 -23.64 10.00 5.57
N PRO A 291 -24.18 10.57 4.48
CA PRO A 291 -24.30 9.86 3.20
C PRO A 291 -22.94 9.48 2.64
N MET A 292 -22.92 8.57 1.65
CA MET A 292 -21.70 8.16 0.99
C MET A 292 -21.05 9.32 0.24
N GLN A 293 -19.71 9.40 0.29
CA GLN A 293 -18.97 10.44 -0.43
C GLN A 293 -18.68 10.02 -1.88
N PRO A 294 -18.52 10.97 -2.81
CA PRO A 294 -18.09 10.70 -4.17
C PRO A 294 -16.76 9.93 -4.21
N GLY A 295 -16.70 8.90 -5.06
CA GLY A 295 -15.51 8.04 -5.20
C GLY A 295 -15.39 6.92 -4.15
N ASP A 296 -16.23 6.90 -3.12
CA ASP A 296 -16.28 5.78 -2.18
C ASP A 296 -17.09 4.61 -2.77
N VAL A 297 -16.71 3.38 -2.39
CA VAL A 297 -17.43 2.14 -2.71
C VAL A 297 -18.08 1.59 -1.44
N ALA A 298 -19.25 0.96 -1.56
CA ALA A 298 -19.98 0.44 -0.41
C ALA A 298 -19.26 -0.73 0.28
N ARG A 299 -18.65 -1.62 -0.52
CA ARG A 299 -18.06 -2.88 -0.04
C ARG A 299 -16.74 -3.16 -0.75
N THR A 300 -15.75 -3.70 0.00
CA THR A 300 -14.52 -4.28 -0.58
C THR A 300 -14.21 -5.59 0.11
N GLU A 301 -13.80 -6.59 -0.66
CA GLU A 301 -13.35 -7.90 -0.19
C GLU A 301 -12.35 -8.45 -1.20
N ALA A 302 -11.17 -8.88 -0.73
CA ALA A 302 -10.15 -9.48 -1.57
C ALA A 302 -10.44 -10.97 -1.80
N ASP A 303 -10.36 -11.43 -3.03
CA ASP A 303 -9.99 -12.80 -3.29
C ASP A 303 -8.47 -12.89 -3.18
N VAL A 304 -7.99 -13.67 -2.21
CA VAL A 304 -6.54 -13.81 -1.91
C VAL A 304 -5.98 -15.17 -2.34
N GLU A 305 -6.76 -15.98 -3.03
CA GLU A 305 -6.37 -17.36 -3.37
C GLU A 305 -5.14 -17.40 -4.29
N GLU A 306 -5.09 -16.52 -5.29
CA GLU A 306 -3.92 -16.41 -6.16
C GLU A 306 -2.68 -16.00 -5.39
N THR A 307 -2.81 -15.05 -4.44
CA THR A 307 -1.70 -14.60 -3.59
C THR A 307 -1.24 -15.71 -2.64
N ARG A 308 -2.20 -16.48 -2.09
CA ARG A 308 -1.88 -17.64 -1.26
C ARG A 308 -1.08 -18.68 -2.04
N THR A 309 -1.53 -19.03 -3.24
CA THR A 309 -0.86 -20.02 -4.10
C THR A 309 0.53 -19.56 -4.53
N ALA A 310 0.66 -18.29 -4.94
CA ALA A 310 1.92 -17.77 -5.46
C ALA A 310 2.97 -17.47 -4.38
N LEU A 311 2.55 -17.13 -3.16
CA LEU A 311 3.42 -16.57 -2.12
C LEU A 311 3.32 -17.26 -0.76
N ASP A 312 2.48 -18.28 -0.58
CA ASP A 312 2.11 -18.85 0.73
C ASP A 312 1.51 -17.80 1.69
N TYR A 313 0.84 -16.81 1.14
CA TYR A 313 0.27 -15.71 1.89
C TYR A 313 -0.94 -16.17 2.71
N ALA A 314 -0.86 -16.02 4.03
CA ALA A 314 -1.89 -16.45 4.96
C ALA A 314 -2.19 -15.36 6.01
N PRO A 315 -2.94 -14.30 5.65
CA PRO A 315 -3.28 -13.24 6.60
C PRO A 315 -4.12 -13.83 7.74
N SER A 316 -3.74 -13.55 8.98
CA SER A 316 -4.34 -14.21 10.13
C SER A 316 -4.70 -13.28 11.29
N THR A 317 -4.34 -11.99 11.21
CA THR A 317 -4.56 -11.05 12.32
C THR A 317 -6.02 -10.60 12.37
N PRO A 318 -6.78 -10.98 13.44
CA PRO A 318 -8.14 -10.48 13.64
C PRO A 318 -8.16 -8.97 13.86
N VAL A 319 -9.27 -8.33 13.49
CA VAL A 319 -9.43 -6.88 13.64
C VAL A 319 -9.33 -6.44 15.10
N GLU A 320 -9.82 -7.25 16.02
CA GLU A 320 -9.74 -7.02 17.47
C GLU A 320 -8.30 -6.93 17.99
N VAL A 321 -7.43 -7.77 17.42
CA VAL A 321 -5.99 -7.78 17.77
C VAL A 321 -5.28 -6.59 17.14
N GLY A 322 -5.48 -6.36 15.84
CA GLY A 322 -4.82 -5.29 15.12
C GLY A 322 -5.21 -3.89 15.60
N VAL A 323 -6.50 -3.67 15.90
CA VAL A 323 -6.98 -2.41 16.49
C VAL A 323 -6.41 -2.22 17.90
N GLY A 324 -6.35 -3.29 18.72
CA GLY A 324 -5.72 -3.21 20.03
C GLY A 324 -4.27 -2.76 19.97
N ARG A 325 -3.46 -3.37 19.09
CA ARG A 325 -2.06 -2.96 18.86
C ARG A 325 -1.91 -1.52 18.39
N PHE A 326 -2.86 -1.05 17.55
CA PHE A 326 -2.88 0.35 17.11
C PHE A 326 -3.18 1.29 18.29
N VAL A 327 -4.20 0.98 19.11
CA VAL A 327 -4.58 1.79 20.28
C VAL A 327 -3.42 1.86 21.28
N ASP A 328 -2.78 0.74 21.60
CA ASP A 328 -1.62 0.72 22.50
C ASP A 328 -0.51 1.63 22.00
N TRP A 329 -0.15 1.51 20.71
CA TRP A 329 0.83 2.40 20.09
C TRP A 329 0.40 3.87 20.14
N TYR A 330 -0.87 4.16 19.81
CA TYR A 330 -1.37 5.54 19.76
C TYR A 330 -1.30 6.23 21.12
N LEU A 331 -1.75 5.53 22.18
CA LEU A 331 -1.72 6.05 23.54
C LEU A 331 -0.30 6.27 24.04
N ASP A 332 0.64 5.38 23.72
CA ASP A 332 2.06 5.54 24.06
C ASP A 332 2.69 6.73 23.31
N TYR A 333 2.53 6.77 22.01
CA TYR A 333 3.18 7.76 21.15
C TYR A 333 2.70 9.18 21.43
N TYR A 334 1.40 9.36 21.69
CA TYR A 334 0.81 10.68 21.99
C TYR A 334 0.70 10.99 23.48
N GLY A 335 1.22 10.15 24.37
CA GLY A 335 1.24 10.39 25.82
C GLY A 335 -0.18 10.46 26.43
N GLN A 336 -1.11 9.62 25.95
CA GLN A 336 -2.52 9.60 26.37
C GLN A 336 -2.84 8.46 27.37
N ARG A 337 -1.82 7.75 27.87
CA ARG A 337 -1.96 6.71 28.90
C ARG A 337 -2.21 7.30 30.29
#